data_3da2d9558bb5cc76fc1a150af4a00076
#
_entry.id   3da2d9558bb5cc76fc1a150af4a00076
#
_cell.length_a   1.000
_cell.length_b   1.000
_cell.length_c   1.000
_cell.angle_alpha   90.00
_cell.angle_beta   90.00
_cell.angle_gamma   90.00
#
_symmetry.space_group_name_H-M   'P 1'
#
loop_
_entity.id
_entity.type
_entity.pdbx_description
1 polymer ?
#
loop_
_entity_poly.entity_id
_entity_poly.type
_entity_poly.pdbx_seq_one_letter_code
_entity_poly.pdbx_strand_id
1 'polypeptide(L)'
;MAAEGESPQGSLRSLPRNVWAASFTSFFNDISSEMVINILPLFLSDVLGAETAVIGLIEGLAESTASLLKVFSGWLSDKLRGRKWLAVGGYALSTLSKPFFCVANSWLTVGAVRWADRVGKGIRTAPRDALVADSISEDQRGLAFGFHRAADTGGAVLGLLIGLVTVWFAQRGVSELNEATFRTVVLISLVPAVLAVLSLALGAQDVTATNGRERPRVSFHGLGQRFVTFMIIVGIFDLGNSADAFLVLRAKERGLSVIAVLAMLITFNLVYALVSTPAGLLSDRIDRRWVIVSGWAVYALIYLGFALAGAGWHIWALYGLYGLYYGMTHGVLKAMVADMVSEDLRGTAYGTYSALVGVLDLPASLIAGVLWQGVGPWDGFGPSAPFFFGGALALTAAILMGLMMPAERDAETVVSIERD
;
A
#
# COMPACT_ATOMS: atom_id res chain seq x y z
N MET A 1 -35.90 37.14 -12.48
CA MET A 1 -34.52 36.64 -12.62
C MET A 1 -34.11 36.10 -11.25
N ALA A 2 -34.28 34.81 -11.05
CA ALA A 2 -33.80 34.14 -9.86
C ALA A 2 -32.31 33.89 -10.03
N ALA A 3 -31.49 34.34 -9.09
CA ALA A 3 -30.08 34.04 -9.04
C ALA A 3 -29.91 32.52 -8.87
N GLU A 4 -29.42 31.85 -9.90
CA GLU A 4 -28.89 30.51 -9.77
C GLU A 4 -27.69 30.60 -8.81
N GLY A 5 -27.91 30.06 -7.59
CA GLY A 5 -26.84 29.99 -6.58
C GLY A 5 -25.69 29.16 -7.10
N GLU A 6 -24.58 29.81 -7.43
CA GLU A 6 -23.29 29.15 -7.59
C GLU A 6 -23.02 28.32 -6.34
N SER A 7 -23.05 27.00 -6.48
CA SER A 7 -22.59 26.10 -5.41
C SER A 7 -21.13 26.46 -5.10
N PRO A 8 -20.74 26.62 -3.83
CA PRO A 8 -19.37 27.00 -3.48
C PRO A 8 -18.40 26.01 -4.13
N GLN A 9 -17.53 26.51 -5.00
CA GLN A 9 -16.42 25.75 -5.58
C GLN A 9 -15.63 25.15 -4.41
N GLY A 10 -15.63 23.80 -4.29
CA GLY A 10 -14.98 23.06 -3.20
C GLY A 10 -15.91 22.30 -2.24
N SER A 11 -17.19 22.17 -2.52
CA SER A 11 -18.10 21.34 -1.73
C SER A 11 -18.03 19.85 -2.15
N LEU A 12 -18.05 18.92 -1.19
CA LEU A 12 -18.17 17.48 -1.48
C LEU A 12 -19.41 17.17 -2.36
N ARG A 13 -20.46 17.94 -2.25
CA ARG A 13 -21.69 17.77 -3.05
C ARG A 13 -21.50 18.06 -4.54
N SER A 14 -20.48 18.84 -4.91
CA SER A 14 -20.16 19.13 -6.31
C SER A 14 -19.36 18.01 -7.00
N LEU A 15 -18.91 17.00 -6.25
CA LEU A 15 -18.15 15.88 -6.81
C LEU A 15 -19.03 15.00 -7.72
N PRO A 16 -18.51 14.62 -8.92
CA PRO A 16 -19.22 13.77 -9.86
C PRO A 16 -19.58 12.40 -9.28
N ARG A 17 -20.63 11.79 -9.82
CA ARG A 17 -21.13 10.48 -9.43
C ARG A 17 -20.04 9.38 -9.44
N ASN A 18 -19.10 9.42 -10.40
CA ASN A 18 -18.02 8.45 -10.51
C ASN A 18 -17.04 8.53 -9.32
N VAL A 19 -16.80 9.73 -8.78
CA VAL A 19 -15.96 9.93 -7.58
C VAL A 19 -16.62 9.27 -6.37
N TRP A 20 -17.92 9.49 -6.17
CA TRP A 20 -18.68 8.85 -5.09
C TRP A 20 -18.69 7.33 -5.24
N ALA A 21 -19.00 6.83 -6.45
CA ALA A 21 -19.02 5.39 -6.71
C ALA A 21 -17.65 4.73 -6.44
N ALA A 22 -16.56 5.31 -6.93
CA ALA A 22 -15.21 4.82 -6.71
C ALA A 22 -14.81 4.87 -5.23
N SER A 23 -15.16 5.96 -4.52
CA SER A 23 -14.84 6.12 -3.10
C SER A 23 -15.60 5.12 -2.23
N PHE A 24 -16.91 4.91 -2.46
CA PHE A 24 -17.67 3.87 -1.76
C PHE A 24 -17.17 2.46 -2.10
N THR A 25 -16.78 2.21 -3.35
CA THR A 25 -16.18 0.94 -3.75
C THR A 25 -14.91 0.67 -2.97
N SER A 26 -14.01 1.64 -2.89
CA SER A 26 -12.78 1.52 -2.11
C SER A 26 -13.05 1.35 -0.62
N PHE A 27 -13.95 2.14 -0.06
CA PHE A 27 -14.36 2.04 1.33
C PHE A 27 -14.83 0.62 1.69
N PHE A 28 -15.78 0.08 0.95
CA PHE A 28 -16.28 -1.28 1.20
C PHE A 28 -15.25 -2.36 0.92
N ASN A 29 -14.43 -2.20 -0.13
CA ASN A 29 -13.36 -3.13 -0.42
C ASN A 29 -12.32 -3.15 0.69
N ASP A 30 -11.97 -2.00 1.26
CA ASP A 30 -10.95 -1.91 2.31
C ASP A 30 -11.49 -2.44 3.63
N ILE A 31 -12.78 -2.22 3.97
CA ILE A 31 -13.43 -2.94 5.07
C ILE A 31 -13.21 -4.45 4.90
N SER A 32 -13.57 -4.99 3.73
CA SER A 32 -13.46 -6.43 3.47
C SER A 32 -12.03 -6.95 3.51
N SER A 33 -11.10 -6.22 2.92
CA SER A 33 -9.72 -6.67 2.78
C SER A 33 -8.95 -6.60 4.09
N GLU A 34 -9.11 -5.51 4.85
CA GLU A 34 -8.39 -5.31 6.11
C GLU A 34 -8.85 -6.29 7.20
N MET A 35 -10.11 -6.76 7.15
CA MET A 35 -10.59 -7.84 8.03
C MET A 35 -9.78 -9.12 7.86
N VAL A 36 -9.40 -9.48 6.63
CA VAL A 36 -8.83 -10.80 6.31
C VAL A 36 -7.31 -10.76 6.22
N ILE A 37 -6.76 -9.77 5.50
CA ILE A 37 -5.34 -9.74 5.12
C ILE A 37 -4.44 -9.66 6.34
N ASN A 38 -4.83 -8.88 7.34
CA ASN A 38 -4.01 -8.65 8.53
C ASN A 38 -3.94 -9.85 9.48
N ILE A 39 -4.92 -10.75 9.43
CA ILE A 39 -4.90 -11.99 10.21
C ILE A 39 -4.45 -13.21 9.39
N LEU A 40 -4.23 -13.04 8.08
CA LEU A 40 -3.80 -14.11 7.19
C LEU A 40 -2.43 -14.70 7.58
N PRO A 41 -1.40 -13.87 7.92
CA PRO A 41 -0.12 -14.40 8.41
C PRO A 41 -0.28 -15.24 9.69
N LEU A 42 -1.20 -14.85 10.59
CA LEU A 42 -1.52 -15.61 11.79
C LEU A 42 -2.22 -16.92 11.44
N PHE A 43 -3.17 -16.93 10.50
CA PHE A 43 -3.82 -18.15 10.03
C PHE A 43 -2.81 -19.12 9.40
N LEU A 44 -1.91 -18.63 8.55
CA LEU A 44 -0.85 -19.44 7.96
C LEU A 44 0.07 -20.05 9.03
N SER A 45 0.42 -19.29 10.06
CA SER A 45 1.34 -19.71 11.11
C SER A 45 0.65 -20.56 12.19
N ASP A 46 -0.50 -20.13 12.75
CA ASP A 46 -1.15 -20.77 13.90
C ASP A 46 -1.93 -22.02 13.53
N VAL A 47 -2.62 -21.97 12.37
CA VAL A 47 -3.55 -23.03 11.95
C VAL A 47 -2.89 -23.98 10.97
N LEU A 48 -2.14 -23.46 9.98
CA LEU A 48 -1.56 -24.28 8.93
C LEU A 48 -0.08 -24.64 9.17
N GLY A 49 0.55 -24.09 10.22
CA GLY A 49 1.95 -24.37 10.57
C GLY A 49 2.92 -23.98 9.47
N ALA A 50 2.58 -22.97 8.65
CA ALA A 50 3.43 -22.54 7.55
C ALA A 50 4.70 -21.88 8.07
N GLU A 51 5.83 -22.23 7.46
CA GLU A 51 7.12 -21.60 7.73
C GLU A 51 7.11 -20.12 7.34
N THR A 52 7.88 -19.31 8.08
CA THR A 52 7.96 -17.86 7.82
C THR A 52 8.49 -17.54 6.43
N ALA A 53 9.40 -18.36 5.88
CA ALA A 53 9.86 -18.25 4.50
C ALA A 53 8.74 -18.44 3.48
N VAL A 54 7.81 -19.38 3.75
CA VAL A 54 6.60 -19.61 2.91
C VAL A 54 5.65 -18.42 2.99
N ILE A 55 5.45 -17.86 4.19
CA ILE A 55 4.63 -16.65 4.36
C ILE A 55 5.24 -15.47 3.58
N GLY A 56 6.56 -15.28 3.66
CA GLY A 56 7.29 -14.29 2.88
C GLY A 56 7.15 -14.48 1.36
N LEU A 57 7.20 -15.74 0.88
CA LEU A 57 6.97 -16.08 -0.52
C LEU A 57 5.55 -15.72 -0.97
N ILE A 58 4.53 -16.08 -0.17
CA ILE A 58 3.12 -15.80 -0.48
C ILE A 58 2.87 -14.29 -0.56
N GLU A 59 3.29 -13.52 0.44
CA GLU A 59 3.07 -12.08 0.48
C GLU A 59 3.90 -11.34 -0.57
N GLY A 60 5.19 -11.69 -0.71
CA GLY A 60 6.06 -11.08 -1.72
C GLY A 60 5.57 -11.32 -3.15
N LEU A 61 5.17 -12.57 -3.48
CA LEU A 61 4.61 -12.89 -4.80
C LEU A 61 3.28 -12.15 -5.03
N ALA A 62 2.44 -12.07 -4.02
CA ALA A 62 1.15 -11.40 -4.08
C ALA A 62 1.30 -9.89 -4.36
N GLU A 63 2.13 -9.17 -3.60
CA GLU A 63 2.32 -7.72 -3.77
C GLU A 63 3.08 -7.40 -5.06
N SER A 64 4.12 -8.16 -5.42
CA SER A 64 4.81 -8.03 -6.72
C SER A 64 3.85 -8.18 -7.90
N THR A 65 2.98 -9.20 -7.85
CA THR A 65 1.96 -9.42 -8.90
C THR A 65 1.01 -8.23 -9.02
N ALA A 66 0.51 -7.71 -7.89
CA ALA A 66 -0.40 -6.56 -7.90
C ALA A 66 0.26 -5.31 -8.49
N SER A 67 1.51 -5.04 -8.12
CA SER A 67 2.27 -3.87 -8.58
C SER A 67 2.58 -3.95 -10.08
N LEU A 68 3.01 -5.09 -10.59
CA LEU A 68 3.28 -5.29 -12.02
C LEU A 68 1.99 -5.24 -12.86
N LEU A 69 0.93 -5.90 -12.41
CA LEU A 69 -0.36 -5.90 -13.11
C LEU A 69 -1.02 -4.51 -13.10
N LYS A 70 -0.77 -3.68 -12.11
CA LYS A 70 -1.25 -2.29 -12.08
C LYS A 70 -0.72 -1.49 -13.29
N VAL A 71 0.55 -1.66 -13.64
CA VAL A 71 1.13 -1.00 -14.82
C VAL A 71 0.48 -1.50 -16.10
N PHE A 72 0.34 -2.83 -16.23
CA PHE A 72 -0.29 -3.45 -17.40
C PHE A 72 -1.77 -3.08 -17.53
N SER A 73 -2.52 -3.08 -16.43
CA SER A 73 -3.95 -2.75 -16.44
C SER A 73 -4.22 -1.29 -16.79
N GLY A 74 -3.32 -0.37 -16.41
CA GLY A 74 -3.37 1.02 -16.85
C GLY A 74 -3.27 1.14 -18.35
N TRP A 75 -2.24 0.52 -18.95
CA TRP A 75 -2.07 0.48 -20.40
C TRP A 75 -3.28 -0.17 -21.12
N LEU A 76 -3.79 -1.29 -20.61
CA LEU A 76 -4.94 -1.98 -21.17
C LEU A 76 -6.21 -1.12 -21.11
N SER A 77 -6.43 -0.44 -19.99
CA SER A 77 -7.55 0.48 -19.79
C SER A 77 -7.55 1.63 -20.81
N ASP A 78 -6.38 2.22 -21.08
CA ASP A 78 -6.23 3.27 -22.07
C ASP A 78 -6.47 2.75 -23.50
N LYS A 79 -6.06 1.52 -23.79
CA LYS A 79 -6.27 0.88 -25.10
C LYS A 79 -7.74 0.52 -25.36
N LEU A 80 -8.44 -0.02 -24.36
CA LEU A 80 -9.83 -0.46 -24.49
C LEU A 80 -10.83 0.69 -24.45
N ARG A 81 -10.43 1.90 -24.05
CA ARG A 81 -11.28 3.09 -23.84
C ARG A 81 -12.48 2.84 -22.91
N GLY A 82 -12.44 1.77 -22.12
CA GLY A 82 -13.46 1.36 -21.15
C GLY A 82 -12.81 1.12 -19.79
N ARG A 83 -13.04 2.00 -18.84
CA ARG A 83 -12.37 1.97 -17.52
C ARG A 83 -13.20 1.26 -16.46
N LYS A 84 -14.51 1.48 -16.51
CA LYS A 84 -15.46 0.96 -15.52
C LYS A 84 -15.42 -0.56 -15.43
N TRP A 85 -15.63 -1.26 -16.56
CA TRP A 85 -15.80 -2.72 -16.53
C TRP A 85 -14.51 -3.46 -16.24
N LEU A 86 -13.36 -2.90 -16.61
CA LEU A 86 -12.07 -3.46 -16.24
C LEU A 86 -11.85 -3.36 -14.72
N ALA A 87 -12.18 -2.20 -14.12
CA ALA A 87 -12.15 -2.04 -12.68
C ALA A 87 -13.14 -2.98 -11.96
N VAL A 88 -14.40 -3.05 -12.43
CA VAL A 88 -15.42 -3.99 -11.89
C VAL A 88 -14.94 -5.43 -11.95
N GLY A 89 -14.33 -5.87 -13.07
CA GLY A 89 -13.77 -7.21 -13.21
C GLY A 89 -12.68 -7.51 -12.16
N GLY A 90 -11.79 -6.56 -11.91
CA GLY A 90 -10.76 -6.70 -10.89
C GLY A 90 -11.35 -6.79 -9.46
N TYR A 91 -12.35 -5.96 -9.12
CA TYR A 91 -13.06 -6.08 -7.84
C TYR A 91 -13.83 -7.40 -7.73
N ALA A 92 -14.50 -7.83 -8.80
CA ALA A 92 -15.21 -9.10 -8.83
C ALA A 92 -14.26 -10.29 -8.63
N LEU A 93 -13.09 -10.30 -9.27
CA LEU A 93 -12.08 -11.35 -9.09
C LEU A 93 -11.60 -11.42 -7.63
N SER A 94 -11.27 -10.29 -7.02
CA SER A 94 -10.92 -10.23 -5.58
C SER A 94 -12.06 -10.74 -4.69
N THR A 95 -13.31 -10.37 -5.00
CA THR A 95 -14.48 -10.80 -4.22
C THR A 95 -14.75 -12.29 -4.38
N LEU A 96 -14.67 -12.82 -5.61
CA LEU A 96 -14.89 -14.24 -5.90
C LEU A 96 -13.79 -15.15 -5.36
N SER A 97 -12.56 -14.65 -5.18
CA SER A 97 -11.48 -15.43 -4.58
C SER A 97 -11.65 -15.62 -3.07
N LYS A 98 -12.22 -14.64 -2.33
CA LYS A 98 -12.31 -14.67 -0.87
C LYS A 98 -13.02 -15.88 -0.26
N PRO A 99 -14.15 -16.37 -0.78
CA PRO A 99 -14.81 -17.57 -0.22
C PRO A 99 -13.91 -18.80 -0.17
N PHE A 100 -12.93 -18.89 -1.07
CA PHE A 100 -12.01 -20.02 -1.12
C PHE A 100 -11.07 -20.07 0.10
N PHE A 101 -10.86 -18.96 0.82
CA PHE A 101 -10.17 -19.01 2.11
C PHE A 101 -10.90 -19.90 3.13
N CYS A 102 -12.23 -20.03 3.05
CA CYS A 102 -13.00 -20.87 3.97
C CYS A 102 -12.76 -22.37 3.76
N VAL A 103 -12.32 -22.78 2.57
CA VAL A 103 -12.05 -24.19 2.23
C VAL A 103 -10.57 -24.48 2.06
N ALA A 104 -9.71 -23.47 2.20
CA ALA A 104 -8.27 -23.61 2.09
C ALA A 104 -7.72 -24.33 3.35
N ASN A 105 -7.09 -25.47 3.13
CA ASN A 105 -6.54 -26.35 4.17
C ASN A 105 -5.02 -26.56 4.07
N SER A 106 -4.38 -25.82 3.19
CA SER A 106 -2.92 -25.82 3.01
C SER A 106 -2.41 -24.42 2.68
N TRP A 107 -1.14 -24.16 3.00
CA TRP A 107 -0.50 -22.90 2.67
C TRP A 107 -0.49 -22.63 1.14
N LEU A 108 -0.42 -23.69 0.32
CA LEU A 108 -0.46 -23.55 -1.13
C LEU A 108 -1.82 -23.04 -1.63
N THR A 109 -2.93 -23.60 -1.08
CA THR A 109 -4.28 -23.13 -1.44
C THR A 109 -4.53 -21.73 -0.95
N VAL A 110 -4.08 -21.37 0.26
CA VAL A 110 -4.13 -20.00 0.77
C VAL A 110 -3.33 -19.05 -0.11
N GLY A 111 -2.11 -19.44 -0.49
CA GLY A 111 -1.25 -18.67 -1.39
C GLY A 111 -1.90 -18.44 -2.76
N ALA A 112 -2.53 -19.46 -3.34
CA ALA A 112 -3.24 -19.34 -4.62
C ALA A 112 -4.43 -18.36 -4.53
N VAL A 113 -5.23 -18.43 -3.43
CA VAL A 113 -6.33 -17.49 -3.18
C VAL A 113 -5.83 -16.07 -2.98
N ARG A 114 -4.76 -15.92 -2.18
CA ARG A 114 -4.11 -14.62 -1.94
C ARG A 114 -3.58 -14.01 -3.24
N TRP A 115 -2.94 -14.82 -4.06
CA TRP A 115 -2.45 -14.40 -5.37
C TRP A 115 -3.60 -13.96 -6.28
N ALA A 116 -4.70 -14.72 -6.36
CA ALA A 116 -5.87 -14.36 -7.16
C ALA A 116 -6.50 -13.03 -6.69
N ASP A 117 -6.60 -12.79 -5.39
CA ASP A 117 -7.03 -11.50 -4.83
C ASP A 117 -6.11 -10.36 -5.29
N ARG A 118 -4.79 -10.57 -5.28
CA ARG A 118 -3.81 -9.57 -5.72
C ARG A 118 -3.81 -9.32 -7.22
N VAL A 119 -4.06 -10.33 -8.04
CA VAL A 119 -4.35 -10.17 -9.47
C VAL A 119 -5.54 -9.22 -9.65
N GLY A 120 -6.63 -9.44 -8.91
CA GLY A 120 -7.79 -8.53 -8.91
C GLY A 120 -7.41 -7.10 -8.52
N LYS A 121 -6.58 -6.90 -7.47
CA LYS A 121 -6.07 -5.59 -7.06
C LYS A 121 -5.26 -4.91 -8.17
N GLY A 122 -4.36 -5.64 -8.81
CA GLY A 122 -3.55 -5.13 -9.92
C GLY A 122 -4.40 -4.68 -11.10
N ILE A 123 -5.43 -5.48 -11.47
CA ILE A 123 -6.32 -5.16 -12.58
C ILE A 123 -7.17 -3.91 -12.30
N ARG A 124 -7.70 -3.74 -11.09
CA ARG A 124 -8.69 -2.69 -10.77
C ARG A 124 -8.09 -1.31 -10.49
N THR A 125 -6.88 -1.25 -9.92
CA THR A 125 -6.37 -0.01 -9.30
C THR A 125 -6.19 1.11 -10.31
N ALA A 126 -5.43 0.89 -11.39
CA ALA A 126 -5.16 1.92 -12.37
C ALA A 126 -6.42 2.36 -13.16
N PRO A 127 -7.30 1.45 -13.63
CA PRO A 127 -8.55 1.84 -14.29
C PRO A 127 -9.49 2.64 -13.38
N ARG A 128 -9.58 2.30 -12.09
CA ARG A 128 -10.39 3.04 -11.11
C ARG A 128 -9.87 4.46 -10.92
N ASP A 129 -8.55 4.61 -10.69
CA ASP A 129 -7.93 5.92 -10.48
C ASP A 129 -8.09 6.80 -11.73
N ALA A 130 -7.96 6.19 -12.91
CA ALA A 130 -8.19 6.86 -14.17
C ALA A 130 -9.66 7.26 -14.39
N LEU A 131 -10.63 6.42 -13.99
CA LEU A 131 -12.05 6.74 -14.04
C LEU A 131 -12.38 7.97 -13.18
N VAL A 132 -11.80 8.06 -11.98
CA VAL A 132 -11.93 9.23 -11.12
C VAL A 132 -11.32 10.46 -11.79
N ALA A 133 -10.08 10.36 -12.29
CA ALA A 133 -9.37 11.48 -12.91
C ALA A 133 -10.06 12.04 -14.15
N ASP A 134 -10.67 11.17 -14.98
CA ASP A 134 -11.38 11.59 -16.20
C ASP A 134 -12.78 12.16 -15.93
N SER A 135 -13.28 12.00 -14.72
CA SER A 135 -14.61 12.48 -14.31
C SER A 135 -14.58 13.86 -13.69
N ILE A 136 -13.42 14.45 -13.46
CA ILE A 136 -13.25 15.71 -12.72
C ILE A 136 -12.42 16.71 -13.51
N SER A 137 -12.67 17.99 -13.23
CA SER A 137 -11.82 19.09 -13.71
C SER A 137 -10.52 19.19 -12.89
N GLU A 138 -9.54 19.96 -13.39
CA GLU A 138 -8.23 20.05 -12.73
C GLU A 138 -8.29 20.67 -11.34
N ASP A 139 -9.16 21.65 -11.15
CA ASP A 139 -9.43 22.34 -9.88
C ASP A 139 -10.07 21.43 -8.81
N GLN A 140 -10.79 20.39 -9.23
CA GLN A 140 -11.45 19.43 -8.32
C GLN A 140 -10.56 18.23 -7.93
N ARG A 141 -9.38 18.05 -8.55
CA ARG A 141 -8.52 16.87 -8.33
C ARG A 141 -8.16 16.68 -6.88
N GLY A 142 -7.74 17.73 -6.20
CA GLY A 142 -7.34 17.66 -4.78
C GLY A 142 -8.49 17.18 -3.89
N LEU A 143 -9.70 17.75 -4.07
CA LEU A 143 -10.88 17.38 -3.30
C LEU A 143 -11.31 15.93 -3.59
N ALA A 144 -11.35 15.52 -4.86
CA ALA A 144 -11.81 14.20 -5.26
C ALA A 144 -10.86 13.08 -4.75
N PHE A 145 -9.55 13.23 -4.97
CA PHE A 145 -8.58 12.24 -4.49
C PHE A 145 -8.43 12.28 -2.97
N GLY A 146 -8.56 13.45 -2.34
CA GLY A 146 -8.61 13.59 -0.88
C GLY A 146 -9.81 12.85 -0.27
N PHE A 147 -11.01 13.03 -0.84
CA PHE A 147 -12.21 12.30 -0.43
C PHE A 147 -12.07 10.78 -0.64
N HIS A 148 -11.54 10.37 -1.80
CA HIS A 148 -11.27 8.97 -2.09
C HIS A 148 -10.29 8.35 -1.07
N ARG A 149 -9.21 9.07 -0.73
CA ARG A 149 -8.24 8.61 0.28
C ARG A 149 -8.83 8.54 1.68
N ALA A 150 -9.69 9.49 2.05
CA ALA A 150 -10.40 9.45 3.32
C ALA A 150 -11.35 8.23 3.41
N ALA A 151 -12.01 7.88 2.29
CA ALA A 151 -12.84 6.69 2.19
C ALA A 151 -12.00 5.40 2.36
N ASP A 152 -10.84 5.28 1.67
CA ASP A 152 -9.90 4.17 1.83
C ASP A 152 -9.50 3.99 3.30
N THR A 153 -9.00 5.06 3.92
CA THR A 153 -8.54 5.03 5.33
C THR A 153 -9.67 4.72 6.30
N GLY A 154 -10.85 5.32 6.09
CA GLY A 154 -12.05 5.03 6.89
C GLY A 154 -12.48 3.58 6.76
N GLY A 155 -12.44 3.03 5.55
CA GLY A 155 -12.71 1.62 5.28
C GLY A 155 -11.71 0.69 5.98
N ALA A 156 -10.42 1.00 5.92
CA ALA A 156 -9.37 0.23 6.57
C ALA A 156 -9.55 0.17 8.10
N VAL A 157 -9.77 1.32 8.74
CA VAL A 157 -10.00 1.37 10.20
C VAL A 157 -11.26 0.60 10.59
N LEU A 158 -12.37 0.79 9.84
CA LEU A 158 -13.62 0.10 10.13
C LEU A 158 -13.49 -1.41 9.91
N GLY A 159 -12.76 -1.85 8.88
CA GLY A 159 -12.47 -3.27 8.65
C GLY A 159 -11.71 -3.92 9.79
N LEU A 160 -10.65 -3.26 10.28
CA LEU A 160 -9.90 -3.73 11.45
C LEU A 160 -10.77 -3.78 12.71
N LEU A 161 -11.64 -2.78 12.93
CA LEU A 161 -12.57 -2.77 14.06
C LEU A 161 -13.59 -3.92 13.99
N ILE A 162 -14.19 -4.15 12.82
CA ILE A 162 -15.11 -5.28 12.62
C ILE A 162 -14.37 -6.62 12.81
N GLY A 163 -13.16 -6.74 12.26
CA GLY A 163 -12.31 -7.92 12.47
C GLY A 163 -12.02 -8.16 13.95
N LEU A 164 -11.60 -7.12 14.69
CA LEU A 164 -11.34 -7.18 16.12
C LEU A 164 -12.58 -7.62 16.90
N VAL A 165 -13.73 -7.00 16.66
CA VAL A 165 -15.00 -7.34 17.33
C VAL A 165 -15.39 -8.76 16.99
N THR A 166 -15.26 -9.20 15.75
CA THR A 166 -15.57 -10.59 15.33
C THR A 166 -14.67 -11.59 16.07
N VAL A 167 -13.36 -11.36 16.10
CA VAL A 167 -12.42 -12.23 16.82
C VAL A 167 -12.73 -12.24 18.31
N TRP A 168 -13.03 -11.10 18.90
CA TRP A 168 -13.35 -10.98 20.33
C TRP A 168 -14.59 -11.79 20.73
N PHE A 169 -15.63 -11.79 19.89
CA PHE A 169 -16.86 -12.56 20.16
C PHE A 169 -16.68 -14.06 19.84
N ALA A 170 -15.94 -14.40 18.77
CA ALA A 170 -15.81 -15.77 18.30
C ALA A 170 -14.86 -16.63 19.17
N GLN A 171 -13.80 -16.02 19.76
CA GLN A 171 -12.78 -16.76 20.50
C GLN A 171 -12.38 -16.09 21.83
N ARG A 172 -13.34 -15.95 22.76
CA ARG A 172 -13.10 -15.33 24.07
C ARG A 172 -11.96 -16.04 24.82
N GLY A 173 -10.91 -15.28 25.16
CA GLY A 173 -9.82 -15.75 26.03
C GLY A 173 -8.75 -16.63 25.38
N VAL A 174 -8.78 -16.82 24.07
CA VAL A 174 -7.73 -17.55 23.32
C VAL A 174 -6.78 -16.55 22.66
N SER A 175 -5.46 -16.75 22.86
CA SER A 175 -4.42 -15.86 22.31
C SER A 175 -4.14 -16.09 20.83
N GLU A 176 -4.24 -17.35 20.37
CA GLU A 176 -3.94 -17.77 19.01
C GLU A 176 -5.20 -17.77 18.14
N LEU A 177 -5.03 -17.51 16.84
CA LEU A 177 -6.12 -17.57 15.89
C LEU A 177 -6.54 -19.01 15.62
N ASN A 178 -7.83 -19.31 15.74
CA ASN A 178 -8.35 -20.60 15.34
C ASN A 178 -9.05 -20.55 13.97
N GLU A 179 -9.15 -21.72 13.34
CA GLU A 179 -9.71 -21.87 11.99
C GLU A 179 -11.16 -21.38 11.88
N ALA A 180 -12.00 -21.70 12.87
CA ALA A 180 -13.42 -21.32 12.87
C ALA A 180 -13.58 -19.78 12.92
N THR A 181 -12.77 -19.10 13.73
CA THR A 181 -12.76 -17.64 13.81
C THR A 181 -12.30 -17.03 12.51
N PHE A 182 -11.21 -17.54 11.90
CA PHE A 182 -10.74 -17.07 10.61
C PHE A 182 -11.83 -17.18 9.53
N ARG A 183 -12.46 -18.35 9.41
CA ARG A 183 -13.59 -18.58 8.49
C ARG A 183 -14.75 -17.63 8.74
N THR A 184 -15.09 -17.37 10.01
CA THR A 184 -16.14 -16.40 10.37
C THR A 184 -15.80 -15.00 9.91
N VAL A 185 -14.57 -14.54 10.11
CA VAL A 185 -14.10 -13.22 9.61
C VAL A 185 -14.18 -13.16 8.09
N VAL A 186 -13.74 -14.21 7.39
CA VAL A 186 -13.86 -14.28 5.93
C VAL A 186 -15.31 -14.16 5.47
N LEU A 187 -16.23 -14.93 6.06
CA LEU A 187 -17.66 -14.90 5.69
C LEU A 187 -18.28 -13.53 5.90
N ILE A 188 -18.00 -12.88 7.02
CA ILE A 188 -18.48 -11.50 7.28
C ILE A 188 -17.90 -10.53 6.26
N SER A 189 -16.62 -10.68 5.88
CA SER A 189 -15.95 -9.82 4.92
C SER A 189 -16.54 -9.88 3.51
N LEU A 190 -17.28 -10.95 3.17
CA LEU A 190 -17.95 -11.07 1.86
C LEU A 190 -19.04 -10.02 1.66
N VAL A 191 -19.71 -9.60 2.73
CA VAL A 191 -20.77 -8.57 2.62
C VAL A 191 -20.22 -7.25 2.06
N PRO A 192 -19.22 -6.62 2.70
CA PRO A 192 -18.64 -5.40 2.14
C PRO A 192 -17.92 -5.66 0.79
N ALA A 193 -17.34 -6.87 0.55
CA ALA A 193 -16.76 -7.18 -0.76
C ALA A 193 -17.79 -7.11 -1.90
N VAL A 194 -18.97 -7.70 -1.70
CA VAL A 194 -20.06 -7.64 -2.68
C VAL A 194 -20.57 -6.20 -2.86
N LEU A 195 -20.73 -5.46 -1.75
CA LEU A 195 -21.14 -4.05 -1.79
C LEU A 195 -20.13 -3.20 -2.58
N ALA A 196 -18.83 -3.48 -2.50
CA ALA A 196 -17.80 -2.82 -3.29
C ALA A 196 -18.02 -3.02 -4.79
N VAL A 197 -18.24 -4.26 -5.23
CA VAL A 197 -18.50 -4.56 -6.64
C VAL A 197 -19.79 -3.88 -7.12
N LEU A 198 -20.88 -3.97 -6.34
CA LEU A 198 -22.15 -3.36 -6.69
C LEU A 198 -22.07 -1.82 -6.74
N SER A 199 -21.33 -1.21 -5.82
CA SER A 199 -21.15 0.26 -5.79
C SER A 199 -20.52 0.77 -7.08
N LEU A 200 -19.51 0.08 -7.63
CA LEU A 200 -18.88 0.47 -8.89
C LEU A 200 -19.75 0.10 -10.09
N ALA A 201 -20.29 -1.12 -10.11
CA ALA A 201 -21.08 -1.62 -11.24
C ALA A 201 -22.36 -0.82 -11.48
N LEU A 202 -23.07 -0.44 -10.42
CA LEU A 202 -24.33 0.30 -10.48
C LEU A 202 -24.13 1.81 -10.33
N GLY A 203 -23.13 2.23 -9.55
CA GLY A 203 -22.87 3.64 -9.22
C GLY A 203 -22.11 4.38 -10.30
N ALA A 204 -21.09 3.79 -10.91
CA ALA A 204 -20.26 4.47 -11.90
C ALA A 204 -20.85 4.44 -13.31
N GLN A 205 -20.46 5.43 -14.11
CA GLN A 205 -20.71 5.50 -15.54
C GLN A 205 -19.38 5.44 -16.28
N ASP A 206 -19.32 4.76 -17.43
CA ASP A 206 -18.09 4.73 -18.22
C ASP A 206 -17.88 6.11 -18.86
N VAL A 207 -16.67 6.61 -18.74
CA VAL A 207 -16.29 7.90 -19.33
C VAL A 207 -15.45 7.58 -20.55
N THR A 208 -15.96 7.97 -21.72
CA THR A 208 -15.18 7.89 -22.95
C THR A 208 -14.00 8.85 -22.84
N ALA A 209 -12.77 8.35 -22.85
CA ALA A 209 -11.58 9.18 -22.79
C ALA A 209 -11.68 10.25 -23.88
N THR A 210 -11.71 11.52 -23.48
CA THR A 210 -11.74 12.67 -24.39
C THR A 210 -10.51 12.60 -25.30
N ASN A 211 -10.72 12.61 -26.62
CA ASN A 211 -9.68 12.66 -27.62
C ASN A 211 -8.74 13.83 -27.36
N GLY A 212 -7.49 13.57 -27.05
CA GLY A 212 -6.48 14.64 -26.93
C GLY A 212 -5.25 14.33 -26.08
N ARG A 213 -5.26 13.34 -25.23
CA ARG A 213 -4.00 12.94 -24.57
C ARG A 213 -3.21 12.08 -25.55
N GLU A 214 -2.10 12.62 -26.03
CA GLU A 214 -1.07 11.82 -26.68
C GLU A 214 -0.78 10.60 -25.82
N ARG A 215 -0.71 9.43 -26.45
CA ARG A 215 -0.39 8.18 -25.76
C ARG A 215 0.93 8.39 -25.01
N PRO A 216 1.01 8.20 -23.70
CA PRO A 216 2.28 8.28 -23.02
C PRO A 216 3.24 7.30 -23.69
N ARG A 217 4.24 7.83 -24.38
CA ARG A 217 5.34 7.03 -24.93
C ARG A 217 6.13 6.56 -23.70
N VAL A 218 6.11 5.27 -23.42
CA VAL A 218 7.00 4.68 -22.41
C VAL A 218 8.42 4.83 -22.95
N SER A 219 9.08 5.90 -22.62
CA SER A 219 10.46 6.17 -22.97
C SER A 219 11.27 6.28 -21.70
N PHE A 220 12.17 5.33 -21.48
CA PHE A 220 13.16 5.43 -20.42
C PHE A 220 14.29 6.41 -20.74
N HIS A 221 14.39 6.83 -22.03
CA HIS A 221 15.32 7.86 -22.47
C HIS A 221 14.77 9.22 -22.03
N GLY A 222 15.57 9.96 -21.25
CA GLY A 222 15.21 11.31 -20.78
C GLY A 222 14.83 11.39 -19.29
N LEU A 223 14.79 10.27 -18.54
CA LEU A 223 14.56 10.30 -17.09
C LEU A 223 15.72 10.92 -16.28
N GLY A 224 16.89 11.06 -16.91
CA GLY A 224 18.06 11.72 -16.32
C GLY A 224 18.79 10.91 -15.25
N GLN A 225 20.09 11.24 -15.06
CA GLN A 225 20.95 10.54 -14.10
C GLN A 225 20.45 10.70 -12.64
N ARG A 226 19.86 11.84 -12.31
CA ARG A 226 19.30 12.14 -10.98
C ARG A 226 18.19 11.16 -10.62
N PHE A 227 17.27 10.89 -11.54
CA PHE A 227 16.19 9.92 -11.35
C PHE A 227 16.73 8.50 -11.19
N VAL A 228 17.72 8.10 -12.00
CA VAL A 228 18.34 6.77 -11.89
C VAL A 228 19.02 6.58 -10.52
N THR A 229 19.77 7.58 -10.06
CA THR A 229 20.40 7.55 -8.72
C THR A 229 19.34 7.42 -7.62
N PHE A 230 18.27 8.21 -7.70
CA PHE A 230 17.14 8.11 -6.78
C PHE A 230 16.53 6.71 -6.77
N MET A 231 16.30 6.12 -7.95
CA MET A 231 15.72 4.76 -8.07
C MET A 231 16.62 3.69 -7.44
N ILE A 232 17.96 3.80 -7.58
CA ILE A 232 18.90 2.89 -6.93
C ILE A 232 18.80 3.02 -5.41
N ILE A 233 18.73 4.24 -4.88
CA ILE A 233 18.64 4.47 -3.43
C ILE A 233 17.32 3.94 -2.87
N VAL A 234 16.21 4.19 -3.57
CA VAL A 234 14.89 3.62 -3.23
C VAL A 234 14.95 2.10 -3.26
N GLY A 235 15.59 1.51 -4.27
CA GLY A 235 15.73 0.06 -4.38
C GLY A 235 16.52 -0.57 -3.21
N ILE A 236 17.55 0.12 -2.71
CA ILE A 236 18.27 -0.31 -1.49
C ILE A 236 17.35 -0.29 -0.28
N PHE A 237 16.54 0.76 -0.12
CA PHE A 237 15.56 0.85 0.95
C PHE A 237 14.52 -0.27 0.86
N ASP A 238 13.90 -0.43 -0.31
CA ASP A 238 12.80 -1.40 -0.52
C ASP A 238 13.27 -2.86 -0.37
N LEU A 239 14.52 -3.16 -0.71
CA LEU A 239 15.08 -4.50 -0.47
C LEU A 239 15.15 -4.84 1.03
N GLY A 240 15.23 -3.85 1.90
CA GLY A 240 15.13 -3.99 3.36
C GLY A 240 13.71 -3.89 3.91
N ASN A 241 12.75 -3.46 3.10
CA ASN A 241 11.37 -3.22 3.49
C ASN A 241 10.49 -4.43 3.13
N SER A 242 10.57 -5.49 3.95
CA SER A 242 9.77 -6.69 3.76
C SER A 242 8.28 -6.47 4.04
N ALA A 243 7.43 -7.41 3.60
CA ALA A 243 5.98 -7.35 3.83
C ALA A 243 5.63 -7.14 5.32
N ASP A 244 4.61 -6.33 5.59
CA ASP A 244 4.10 -6.04 6.95
C ASP A 244 3.68 -7.30 7.73
N ALA A 245 3.48 -8.42 7.03
CA ALA A 245 3.26 -9.74 7.64
C ALA A 245 4.33 -10.11 8.66
N PHE A 246 5.60 -9.74 8.42
CA PHE A 246 6.71 -10.02 9.36
C PHE A 246 6.59 -9.22 10.65
N LEU A 247 6.03 -8.02 10.61
CA LEU A 247 5.73 -7.21 11.79
C LEU A 247 4.64 -7.85 12.65
N VAL A 248 3.60 -8.39 11.99
CA VAL A 248 2.52 -9.16 12.64
C VAL A 248 3.06 -10.45 13.27
N LEU A 249 3.91 -11.20 12.55
CA LEU A 249 4.55 -12.40 13.08
C LEU A 249 5.48 -12.09 14.27
N ARG A 250 6.20 -10.95 14.22
CA ARG A 250 7.04 -10.50 15.33
C ARG A 250 6.20 -10.15 16.56
N ALA A 251 5.06 -9.50 16.34
CA ALA A 251 4.12 -9.19 17.43
C ALA A 251 3.61 -10.47 18.11
N LYS A 252 3.23 -11.46 17.33
CA LYS A 252 2.83 -12.78 17.83
C LYS A 252 3.98 -13.47 18.59
N GLU A 253 5.17 -13.50 18.02
CA GLU A 253 6.36 -14.13 18.63
C GLU A 253 6.70 -13.50 19.99
N ARG A 254 6.39 -12.20 20.16
CA ARG A 254 6.52 -11.48 21.45
C ARG A 254 5.28 -11.56 22.34
N GLY A 255 4.36 -12.44 22.03
CA GLY A 255 3.23 -12.80 22.89
C GLY A 255 1.99 -11.90 22.77
N LEU A 256 1.87 -11.08 21.71
CA LEU A 256 0.62 -10.36 21.46
C LEU A 256 -0.47 -11.34 20.99
N SER A 257 -1.65 -11.26 21.60
CA SER A 257 -2.84 -11.99 21.13
C SER A 257 -3.33 -11.40 19.80
N VAL A 258 -4.14 -12.15 19.06
CA VAL A 258 -4.77 -11.70 17.80
C VAL A 258 -5.51 -10.37 17.99
N ILE A 259 -6.24 -10.20 19.09
CA ILE A 259 -6.94 -8.96 19.42
C ILE A 259 -5.95 -7.82 19.62
N ALA A 260 -4.84 -8.07 20.32
CA ALA A 260 -3.81 -7.06 20.53
C ALA A 260 -3.11 -6.66 19.20
N VAL A 261 -2.89 -7.62 18.30
CA VAL A 261 -2.36 -7.35 16.94
C VAL A 261 -3.34 -6.48 16.14
N LEU A 262 -4.63 -6.78 16.13
CA LEU A 262 -5.62 -5.96 15.43
C LEU A 262 -5.70 -4.54 16.01
N ALA A 263 -5.63 -4.39 17.34
CA ALA A 263 -5.60 -3.08 17.99
C ALA A 263 -4.30 -2.31 17.69
N MET A 264 -3.16 -3.00 17.59
CA MET A 264 -1.88 -2.44 17.15
C MET A 264 -1.97 -1.87 15.72
N LEU A 265 -2.60 -2.60 14.79
CA LEU A 265 -2.84 -2.15 13.41
C LEU A 265 -3.77 -0.92 13.34
N ILE A 266 -4.80 -0.87 14.20
CA ILE A 266 -5.65 0.32 14.32
C ILE A 266 -4.82 1.51 14.80
N THR A 267 -3.97 1.33 15.80
CA THR A 267 -3.06 2.38 16.31
C THR A 267 -2.17 2.93 15.19
N PHE A 268 -1.57 2.05 14.39
CA PHE A 268 -0.78 2.43 13.22
C PHE A 268 -1.58 3.30 12.23
N ASN A 269 -2.78 2.86 11.84
CA ASN A 269 -3.61 3.61 10.89
C ASN A 269 -4.00 4.99 11.41
N LEU A 270 -4.28 5.12 12.71
CA LEU A 270 -4.58 6.41 13.34
C LEU A 270 -3.37 7.35 13.32
N VAL A 271 -2.19 6.86 13.71
CA VAL A 271 -0.95 7.66 13.67
C VAL A 271 -0.62 8.06 12.24
N TYR A 272 -0.70 7.13 11.29
CA TYR A 272 -0.49 7.40 9.87
C TYR A 272 -1.43 8.49 9.35
N ALA A 273 -2.73 8.41 9.65
CA ALA A 273 -3.72 9.40 9.22
C ALA A 273 -3.44 10.80 9.81
N LEU A 274 -3.07 10.87 11.10
CA LEU A 274 -2.76 12.13 11.78
C LEU A 274 -1.49 12.80 11.24
N VAL A 275 -0.49 12.00 10.84
CA VAL A 275 0.83 12.51 10.43
C VAL A 275 0.90 12.85 8.95
N SER A 276 0.15 12.15 8.09
CA SER A 276 0.27 12.27 6.62
C SER A 276 0.09 13.71 6.11
N THR A 277 -0.93 14.43 6.60
CA THR A 277 -1.19 15.81 6.16
C THR A 277 -0.13 16.80 6.68
N PRO A 278 0.22 16.83 7.99
CA PRO A 278 1.32 17.66 8.48
C PRO A 278 2.66 17.42 7.77
N ALA A 279 3.00 16.15 7.52
CA ALA A 279 4.24 15.80 6.83
C ALA A 279 4.25 16.27 5.37
N GLY A 280 3.11 16.17 4.67
CA GLY A 280 2.95 16.75 3.34
C GLY A 280 3.18 18.25 3.31
N LEU A 281 2.50 18.99 4.19
CA LEU A 281 2.67 20.44 4.32
C LEU A 281 4.11 20.86 4.71
N LEU A 282 4.78 20.04 5.51
CA LEU A 282 6.18 20.26 5.85
C LEU A 282 7.08 20.08 4.62
N SER A 283 6.82 19.05 3.82
CA SER A 283 7.59 18.76 2.60
C SER A 283 7.47 19.84 1.51
N ASP A 284 6.43 20.67 1.57
CA ASP A 284 6.27 21.82 0.68
C ASP A 284 7.07 23.06 1.13
N ARG A 285 7.54 23.06 2.39
CA ARG A 285 8.29 24.20 3.00
C ARG A 285 9.78 23.95 3.11
N ILE A 286 10.19 22.69 3.22
CA ILE A 286 11.60 22.30 3.33
C ILE A 286 11.93 21.33 2.19
N ASP A 287 13.23 21.20 1.87
CA ASP A 287 13.69 20.24 0.86
C ASP A 287 13.17 18.82 1.19
N ARG A 288 12.40 18.24 0.25
CA ARG A 288 11.78 16.91 0.37
C ARG A 288 12.79 15.81 0.70
N ARG A 289 14.03 15.95 0.25
CA ARG A 289 15.12 15.06 0.59
C ARG A 289 15.26 14.88 2.09
N TRP A 290 15.23 15.94 2.89
CA TRP A 290 15.41 15.86 4.35
C TRP A 290 14.19 15.25 5.05
N VAL A 291 12.99 15.41 4.51
CA VAL A 291 11.80 14.71 5.02
C VAL A 291 11.93 13.21 4.81
N ILE A 292 12.41 12.78 3.63
CA ILE A 292 12.64 11.36 3.33
C ILE A 292 13.77 10.80 4.20
N VAL A 293 14.91 11.49 4.30
CA VAL A 293 16.05 11.08 5.13
C VAL A 293 15.63 10.90 6.59
N SER A 294 14.89 11.86 7.16
CA SER A 294 14.40 11.76 8.53
C SER A 294 13.38 10.62 8.70
N GLY A 295 12.49 10.42 7.73
CA GLY A 295 11.54 9.31 7.74
C GLY A 295 12.23 7.94 7.69
N TRP A 296 13.25 7.77 6.83
CA TRP A 296 14.03 6.53 6.76
C TRP A 296 14.94 6.30 7.96
N ALA A 297 15.44 7.37 8.59
CA ALA A 297 16.15 7.28 9.86
C ALA A 297 15.21 6.81 10.98
N VAL A 298 13.99 7.34 11.05
CA VAL A 298 12.95 6.88 11.97
C VAL A 298 12.61 5.41 11.72
N TYR A 299 12.45 4.99 10.46
CA TYR A 299 12.25 3.59 10.10
C TYR A 299 13.41 2.70 10.60
N ALA A 300 14.65 3.08 10.34
CA ALA A 300 15.83 2.33 10.79
C ALA A 300 15.87 2.14 12.30
N LEU A 301 15.53 3.19 13.07
CA LEU A 301 15.44 3.14 14.54
C LEU A 301 14.30 2.21 14.99
N ILE A 302 13.14 2.26 14.33
CA ILE A 302 12.00 1.39 14.63
C ILE A 302 12.36 -0.07 14.34
N TYR A 303 13.00 -0.36 13.22
CA TYR A 303 13.44 -1.71 12.86
C TYR A 303 14.50 -2.25 13.82
N LEU A 304 15.45 -1.41 14.23
CA LEU A 304 16.37 -1.76 15.32
C LEU A 304 15.61 -2.06 16.62
N GLY A 305 14.60 -1.26 16.94
CA GLY A 305 13.71 -1.50 18.06
C GLY A 305 12.97 -2.85 17.96
N PHE A 306 12.42 -3.20 16.79
CA PHE A 306 11.79 -4.51 16.54
C PHE A 306 12.77 -5.66 16.71
N ALA A 307 14.03 -5.51 16.25
CA ALA A 307 15.06 -6.51 16.42
C ALA A 307 15.36 -6.77 17.92
N LEU A 308 15.45 -5.72 18.72
CA LEU A 308 15.81 -5.75 20.13
C LEU A 308 14.61 -5.91 21.08
N ALA A 309 13.38 -5.85 20.59
CA ALA A 309 12.18 -5.91 21.43
C ALA A 309 12.12 -7.21 22.25
N GLY A 310 12.02 -7.07 23.56
CA GLY A 310 11.92 -8.17 24.53
C GLY A 310 10.48 -8.48 24.98
N ALA A 311 9.50 -7.62 24.68
CA ALA A 311 8.12 -7.79 25.12
C ALA A 311 7.11 -7.28 24.06
N GLY A 312 5.89 -7.78 24.09
CA GLY A 312 4.84 -7.43 23.13
C GLY A 312 4.49 -5.94 23.13
N TRP A 313 4.48 -5.28 24.29
CA TRP A 313 4.17 -3.85 24.35
C TRP A 313 5.23 -2.98 23.65
N HIS A 314 6.52 -3.42 23.58
CA HIS A 314 7.55 -2.76 22.78
C HIS A 314 7.16 -2.79 21.30
N ILE A 315 6.69 -3.96 20.81
CA ILE A 315 6.24 -4.12 19.44
C ILE A 315 5.05 -3.21 19.14
N TRP A 316 4.07 -3.13 20.05
CA TRP A 316 2.92 -2.24 19.86
C TRP A 316 3.33 -0.77 19.75
N ALA A 317 4.15 -0.29 20.66
CA ALA A 317 4.63 1.10 20.65
C ALA A 317 5.42 1.42 19.37
N LEU A 318 6.34 0.53 18.97
CA LEU A 318 7.13 0.67 17.74
C LEU A 318 6.26 0.64 16.48
N TYR A 319 5.20 -0.18 16.46
CA TYR A 319 4.28 -0.24 15.33
C TYR A 319 3.43 1.03 15.23
N GLY A 320 3.07 1.63 16.35
CA GLY A 320 2.47 2.97 16.36
C GLY A 320 3.40 4.02 15.75
N LEU A 321 4.69 4.01 16.13
CA LEU A 321 5.71 4.88 15.54
C LEU A 321 5.98 4.57 14.06
N TYR A 322 5.75 3.34 13.60
CA TYR A 322 5.84 2.97 12.19
C TYR A 322 4.83 3.75 11.32
N GLY A 323 3.67 4.10 11.89
CA GLY A 323 2.73 5.03 11.26
C GLY A 323 3.30 6.43 11.02
N LEU A 324 4.21 6.90 11.87
CA LEU A 324 4.93 8.16 11.66
C LEU A 324 5.81 8.10 10.40
N TYR A 325 6.64 7.04 10.27
CA TYR A 325 7.44 6.82 9.07
C TYR A 325 6.59 6.80 7.80
N TYR A 326 5.51 6.02 7.79
CA TYR A 326 4.60 5.95 6.64
C TYR A 326 4.02 7.32 6.27
N GLY A 327 3.57 8.09 7.27
CA GLY A 327 3.04 9.43 7.08
C GLY A 327 4.06 10.41 6.50
N MET A 328 5.32 10.31 6.94
CA MET A 328 6.40 11.19 6.47
C MET A 328 6.87 10.86 5.04
N THR A 329 6.86 9.59 4.63
CA THR A 329 7.58 9.18 3.41
C THR A 329 6.68 8.86 2.23
N HIS A 330 5.52 8.22 2.43
CA HIS A 330 4.74 7.63 1.34
C HIS A 330 4.25 8.66 0.30
N GLY A 331 3.78 9.83 0.74
CA GLY A 331 3.38 10.92 -0.16
C GLY A 331 4.57 11.69 -0.73
N VAL A 332 5.56 11.95 0.11
CA VAL A 332 6.73 12.77 -0.23
C VAL A 332 7.62 12.11 -1.28
N LEU A 333 7.80 10.78 -1.22
CA LEU A 333 8.53 10.02 -2.25
C LEU A 333 7.89 10.19 -3.64
N LYS A 334 6.55 10.13 -3.73
CA LYS A 334 5.85 10.36 -5.00
C LYS A 334 5.99 11.79 -5.50
N ALA A 335 5.92 12.76 -4.60
CA ALA A 335 6.15 14.16 -4.96
C ALA A 335 7.57 14.37 -5.48
N MET A 336 8.58 13.78 -4.83
CA MET A 336 9.98 13.85 -5.30
C MET A 336 10.18 13.20 -6.67
N VAL A 337 9.48 12.10 -6.99
CA VAL A 337 9.48 11.52 -8.35
C VAL A 337 8.98 12.53 -9.40
N ALA A 338 7.91 13.28 -9.10
CA ALA A 338 7.34 14.27 -10.01
C ALA A 338 8.28 15.44 -10.28
N ASP A 339 9.08 15.85 -9.26
CA ASP A 339 10.00 16.98 -9.37
C ASP A 339 11.27 16.68 -10.16
N MET A 340 11.59 15.40 -10.34
CA MET A 340 12.81 14.98 -11.05
C MET A 340 12.66 14.88 -12.55
N VAL A 341 11.45 14.96 -13.06
CA VAL A 341 11.13 14.74 -14.46
C VAL A 341 10.19 15.81 -15.00
N SER A 342 10.26 16.07 -16.30
CA SER A 342 9.32 16.96 -16.99
C SER A 342 7.89 16.39 -16.94
N GLU A 343 6.89 17.26 -17.15
CA GLU A 343 5.46 16.89 -17.02
C GLU A 343 5.04 15.76 -17.95
N ASP A 344 5.59 15.72 -19.15
CA ASP A 344 5.35 14.66 -20.16
C ASP A 344 5.90 13.28 -19.76
N LEU A 345 6.95 13.24 -18.90
CA LEU A 345 7.58 12.01 -18.42
C LEU A 345 7.06 11.53 -17.04
N ARG A 346 6.25 12.33 -16.32
CA ARG A 346 5.75 11.98 -14.99
C ARG A 346 5.06 10.61 -14.94
N GLY A 347 4.25 10.29 -15.95
CA GLY A 347 3.58 8.99 -16.03
C GLY A 347 4.57 7.82 -16.12
N THR A 348 5.61 7.96 -16.95
CA THR A 348 6.69 6.98 -17.07
C THR A 348 7.49 6.85 -15.78
N ALA A 349 7.82 7.96 -15.13
CA ALA A 349 8.55 7.98 -13.87
C ALA A 349 7.79 7.28 -12.74
N TYR A 350 6.49 7.57 -12.57
CA TYR A 350 5.64 6.88 -11.60
C TYR A 350 5.49 5.39 -11.91
N GLY A 351 5.36 5.03 -13.19
CA GLY A 351 5.30 3.64 -13.63
C GLY A 351 6.58 2.90 -13.29
N THR A 352 7.75 3.49 -13.60
CA THR A 352 9.07 2.93 -13.29
C THR A 352 9.29 2.77 -11.78
N TYR A 353 8.95 3.80 -10.99
CA TYR A 353 9.00 3.74 -9.54
C TYR A 353 8.12 2.60 -8.98
N SER A 354 6.87 2.50 -9.42
CA SER A 354 5.96 1.46 -8.95
C SER A 354 6.41 0.06 -9.40
N ALA A 355 6.99 -0.07 -10.58
CA ALA A 355 7.53 -1.34 -11.07
C ALA A 355 8.76 -1.77 -10.26
N LEU A 356 9.67 -0.85 -9.92
CA LEU A 356 10.84 -1.16 -9.09
C LEU A 356 10.39 -1.68 -7.72
N VAL A 357 9.56 -0.92 -6.99
CA VAL A 357 9.03 -1.30 -5.68
C VAL A 357 8.37 -2.67 -5.78
N GLY A 358 7.47 -2.87 -6.74
CA GLY A 358 6.77 -4.14 -6.91
C GLY A 358 7.68 -5.32 -7.26
N VAL A 359 8.75 -5.12 -8.03
CA VAL A 359 9.74 -6.18 -8.30
C VAL A 359 10.52 -6.53 -7.04
N LEU A 360 10.81 -5.55 -6.18
CA LEU A 360 11.60 -5.74 -4.97
C LEU A 360 10.79 -6.33 -3.80
N ASP A 361 9.46 -6.22 -3.79
CA ASP A 361 8.59 -6.80 -2.76
C ASP A 361 8.83 -8.30 -2.55
N LEU A 362 9.02 -9.06 -3.65
CA LEU A 362 9.27 -10.49 -3.58
C LEU A 362 10.65 -10.83 -2.98
N PRO A 363 11.79 -10.33 -3.51
CA PRO A 363 13.09 -10.63 -2.92
C PRO A 363 13.22 -10.10 -1.49
N ALA A 364 12.67 -8.93 -1.16
CA ALA A 364 12.68 -8.38 0.20
C ALA A 364 12.00 -9.33 1.19
N SER A 365 10.80 -9.81 0.84
CA SER A 365 10.03 -10.73 1.70
C SER A 365 10.62 -12.13 1.76
N LEU A 366 11.21 -12.64 0.67
CA LEU A 366 11.96 -13.89 0.69
C LEU A 366 13.20 -13.82 1.57
N ILE A 367 14.01 -12.76 1.43
CA ILE A 367 15.20 -12.54 2.27
C ILE A 367 14.79 -12.48 3.75
N ALA A 368 13.72 -11.74 4.08
CA ALA A 368 13.24 -11.65 5.45
C ALA A 368 12.82 -13.02 6.00
N GLY A 369 12.09 -13.83 5.23
CA GLY A 369 11.67 -15.16 5.64
C GLY A 369 12.85 -16.11 5.83
N VAL A 370 13.80 -16.10 4.92
CA VAL A 370 15.03 -16.91 4.97
C VAL A 370 15.92 -16.50 6.15
N LEU A 371 16.08 -15.20 6.40
CA LEU A 371 16.85 -14.72 7.56
C LEU A 371 16.16 -15.12 8.88
N TRP A 372 14.85 -15.15 8.92
CA TRP A 372 14.09 -15.49 10.12
C TRP A 372 14.20 -16.97 10.50
N GLN A 373 13.92 -17.86 9.56
CA GLN A 373 13.73 -19.30 9.84
C GLN A 373 14.71 -20.22 9.11
N GLY A 374 15.47 -19.67 8.13
CA GLY A 374 16.39 -20.48 7.32
C GLY A 374 15.70 -21.17 6.13
N VAL A 375 16.45 -22.10 5.53
CA VAL A 375 15.97 -22.96 4.43
C VAL A 375 16.68 -24.33 4.52
N GLY A 376 15.92 -25.41 4.44
CA GLY A 376 16.45 -26.77 4.52
C GLY A 376 17.10 -27.05 5.87
N PRO A 377 18.37 -27.50 5.92
CA PRO A 377 19.03 -27.81 7.18
C PRO A 377 19.57 -26.59 7.95
N TRP A 378 19.42 -25.39 7.42
CA TRP A 378 19.85 -24.16 8.07
C TRP A 378 18.69 -23.45 8.76
N ASP A 379 18.80 -23.21 10.07
CA ASP A 379 17.75 -22.67 10.94
C ASP A 379 17.64 -21.14 10.89
N GLY A 380 18.32 -20.45 9.96
CA GLY A 380 18.33 -18.99 9.87
C GLY A 380 19.10 -18.31 10.99
N PHE A 381 18.89 -17.00 11.11
CA PHE A 381 19.45 -16.16 12.18
C PHE A 381 18.41 -15.77 13.25
N GLY A 382 17.18 -16.25 13.11
CA GLY A 382 16.09 -16.02 14.04
C GLY A 382 15.28 -14.75 13.79
N PRO A 383 14.22 -14.54 14.61
CA PRO A 383 13.19 -13.51 14.37
C PRO A 383 13.66 -12.06 14.36
N SER A 384 14.84 -11.77 14.91
CA SER A 384 15.41 -10.42 14.91
C SER A 384 16.16 -10.06 13.63
N ALA A 385 16.64 -11.07 12.88
CA ALA A 385 17.54 -10.88 11.75
C ALA A 385 16.97 -10.04 10.59
N PRO A 386 15.71 -10.24 10.16
CA PRO A 386 15.12 -9.41 9.11
C PRO A 386 15.07 -7.93 9.47
N PHE A 387 14.85 -7.63 10.74
CA PHE A 387 14.77 -6.25 11.23
C PHE A 387 16.14 -5.59 11.32
N PHE A 388 17.20 -6.31 11.72
CA PHE A 388 18.57 -5.80 11.60
C PHE A 388 18.93 -5.52 10.15
N PHE A 389 18.63 -6.44 9.25
CA PHE A 389 18.91 -6.29 7.82
C PHE A 389 18.16 -5.09 7.22
N GLY A 390 16.83 -5.01 7.43
CA GLY A 390 16.01 -3.91 6.94
C GLY A 390 16.42 -2.56 7.52
N GLY A 391 16.72 -2.49 8.83
CA GLY A 391 17.22 -1.28 9.48
C GLY A 391 18.56 -0.81 8.93
N ALA A 392 19.48 -1.74 8.65
CA ALA A 392 20.79 -1.43 8.05
C ALA A 392 20.64 -0.87 6.63
N LEU A 393 19.81 -1.50 5.78
CA LEU A 393 19.55 -1.00 4.43
C LEU A 393 18.82 0.35 4.44
N ALA A 394 17.86 0.56 5.34
CA ALA A 394 17.17 1.84 5.48
C ALA A 394 18.15 2.97 5.90
N LEU A 395 19.05 2.69 6.85
CA LEU A 395 20.07 3.65 7.26
C LEU A 395 21.04 3.96 6.10
N THR A 396 21.46 2.92 5.37
CA THR A 396 22.30 3.08 4.17
C THR A 396 21.60 3.94 3.12
N ALA A 397 20.34 3.66 2.82
CA ALA A 397 19.54 4.46 1.88
C ALA A 397 19.37 5.91 2.35
N ALA A 398 19.13 6.14 3.65
CA ALA A 398 19.03 7.48 4.22
C ALA A 398 20.35 8.28 4.05
N ILE A 399 21.48 7.66 4.32
CA ILE A 399 22.82 8.26 4.14
C ILE A 399 23.05 8.58 2.66
N LEU A 400 22.82 7.61 1.76
CA LEU A 400 23.00 7.81 0.32
C LEU A 400 22.06 8.91 -0.22
N MET A 401 20.81 8.97 0.24
CA MET A 401 19.85 10.03 -0.10
C MET A 401 20.39 11.40 0.32
N GLY A 402 20.91 11.52 1.53
CA GLY A 402 21.48 12.76 2.05
C GLY A 402 22.74 13.22 1.32
N LEU A 403 23.59 12.29 0.88
CA LEU A 403 24.89 12.58 0.26
C LEU A 403 24.81 12.74 -1.27
N MET A 404 24.02 11.92 -1.97
CA MET A 404 24.05 11.81 -3.42
C MET A 404 22.94 12.62 -4.11
N MET A 405 21.84 12.94 -3.39
CA MET A 405 20.78 13.75 -3.98
C MET A 405 21.06 15.23 -3.76
N PRO A 406 21.16 16.06 -4.82
CA PRO A 406 21.39 17.51 -4.68
C PRO A 406 20.19 18.20 -4.05
N ALA A 407 20.42 19.34 -3.39
CA ALA A 407 19.35 20.19 -2.88
C ALA A 407 18.50 20.76 -4.04
N GLU A 408 17.21 20.99 -3.79
CA GLU A 408 16.29 21.56 -4.81
C GLU A 408 16.80 22.91 -5.35
N ARG A 409 17.37 23.77 -4.49
CA ARG A 409 17.93 25.08 -4.87
C ARG A 409 19.13 24.99 -5.82
N ASP A 410 19.92 23.93 -5.73
CA ASP A 410 21.09 23.74 -6.60
C ASP A 410 20.67 23.23 -8.00
N ALA A 411 19.52 22.58 -8.10
CA ALA A 411 19.00 22.06 -9.37
C ALA A 411 18.46 23.18 -10.30
N GLU A 412 17.83 24.21 -9.76
CA GLU A 412 17.37 25.37 -10.55
C GLU A 412 18.54 26.16 -11.12
N THR A 413 19.64 26.25 -10.39
CA THR A 413 20.86 26.95 -10.83
C THR A 413 21.55 26.23 -11.99
N VAL A 414 21.58 24.88 -11.97
CA VAL A 414 22.19 24.08 -13.05
C VAL A 414 21.38 24.16 -14.34
N VAL A 415 20.05 24.12 -14.24
CA VAL A 415 19.14 24.20 -15.40
C VAL A 415 19.19 25.62 -16.06
N SER A 416 19.45 26.66 -15.27
CA SER A 416 19.63 28.03 -15.82
C SER A 416 20.94 28.19 -16.56
N ILE A 417 22.02 27.50 -16.13
CA ILE A 417 23.35 27.56 -16.76
C ILE A 417 23.41 26.75 -18.08
N GLU A 418 22.62 25.69 -18.22
CA GLU A 418 22.53 24.91 -19.47
C GLU A 418 21.61 25.52 -20.53
N ARG A 419 20.90 26.60 -20.21
CA ARG A 419 20.03 27.34 -21.17
C ARG A 419 20.64 28.64 -21.71
N ASP A 420 21.73 29.10 -21.17
CA ASP A 420 22.56 30.22 -21.65
C ASP A 420 23.76 29.69 -22.46
#